data_b22bc4efe309f4771c711dacc72ed7cf
#
_entry.id   b22bc4efe309f4771c711dacc72ed7cf
#
_cell.length_a   1.000
_cell.length_b   1.000
_cell.length_c   1.000
_cell.angle_alpha   90.00
_cell.angle_beta   90.00
_cell.angle_gamma   90.00
#
_symmetry.space_group_name_H-M   'P 1'
#
loop_
_entity.id
_entity.type
_entity.pdbx_description
1 polymer ?
#
loop_
_entity_poly.entity_id
_entity_poly.type
_entity_poly.pdbx_seq_one_letter_code
_entity_poly.pdbx_strand_id
1 'polypeptide(L)'
;RPVLEKYPNTLVQVVGHTDSRGSYEYNLSLSEKRATNVGNIINSLGVQNQIFSRGCSFNKPVALNNNDANMGLNRRVEVYLYPNQQAVIDVCR
;
A
#
# COMPACT_ATOMS: atom_id res chain seq x y z
N ARG A 1 -16.38 4.81 -2.66
CA ARG A 1 -17.25 3.78 -2.07
C ARG A 1 -18.39 3.34 -2.99
N PRO A 2 -19.24 4.24 -3.50
CA PRO A 2 -20.31 3.81 -4.41
C PRO A 2 -19.80 3.06 -5.63
N VAL A 3 -18.63 3.42 -6.13
CA VAL A 3 -18.01 2.74 -7.27
C VAL A 3 -17.67 1.29 -6.90
N LEU A 4 -17.09 1.07 -5.71
CA LEU A 4 -16.72 -0.27 -5.26
C LEU A 4 -17.94 -1.14 -4.97
N GLU A 5 -19.03 -0.55 -4.52
CA GLU A 5 -20.28 -1.27 -4.31
C GLU A 5 -20.84 -1.84 -5.60
N LYS A 6 -20.63 -1.15 -6.74
CA LYS A 6 -21.04 -1.62 -8.06
C LYS A 6 -20.15 -2.74 -8.61
N TYR A 7 -18.93 -2.89 -8.06
CA TYR A 7 -17.96 -3.86 -8.55
C TYR A 7 -17.49 -4.74 -7.39
N PRO A 8 -18.34 -5.62 -6.88
CA PRO A 8 -18.04 -6.41 -5.66
C PRO A 8 -16.87 -7.37 -5.83
N ASN A 9 -16.48 -7.71 -7.06
CA ASN A 9 -15.35 -8.59 -7.33
C ASN A 9 -14.02 -7.84 -7.42
N THR A 10 -14.03 -6.51 -7.36
CA THR A 10 -12.82 -5.72 -7.37
C THR A 10 -12.06 -5.95 -6.07
N LEU A 11 -10.76 -6.25 -6.19
CA LEU A 11 -9.89 -6.41 -5.04
C LEU A 11 -9.17 -5.10 -4.76
N VAL A 12 -8.99 -4.81 -3.47
CA VAL A 12 -8.27 -3.62 -3.03
C VAL A 12 -6.95 -4.07 -2.41
N GLN A 13 -5.84 -3.54 -2.90
CA GLN A 13 -4.53 -3.78 -2.30
C GLN A 13 -3.97 -2.47 -1.78
N VAL A 14 -3.61 -2.44 -0.50
CA VAL A 14 -3.01 -1.29 0.16
C VAL A 14 -1.54 -1.59 0.34
N VAL A 15 -0.68 -0.73 -0.18
CA VAL A 15 0.77 -0.96 -0.19
C VAL A 15 1.47 0.19 0.53
N GLY A 16 2.21 -0.14 1.58
CA GLY A 16 3.01 0.83 2.32
C GLY A 16 4.44 0.87 1.82
N HIS A 17 5.01 2.06 1.81
CA HIS A 17 6.39 2.28 1.40
C HIS A 17 7.11 3.13 2.43
N THR A 18 8.44 3.02 2.43
CA THR A 18 9.30 3.80 3.34
C THR A 18 10.43 4.46 2.54
N ASP A 19 11.15 5.36 3.21
CA ASP A 19 12.43 5.84 2.68
C ASP A 19 13.54 4.81 3.00
N SER A 20 14.78 5.12 2.61
CA SER A 20 15.90 4.17 2.73
C SER A 20 16.59 4.18 4.09
N ARG A 21 16.11 4.93 5.07
CA ARG A 21 16.72 5.00 6.39
C ARG A 21 16.35 3.80 7.23
N GLY A 22 17.34 3.23 7.93
CA GLY A 22 17.14 2.06 8.78
C GLY A 22 17.30 0.74 8.03
N SER A 23 17.08 -0.37 8.73
CA SER A 23 17.21 -1.68 8.12
C SER A 23 16.00 -2.00 7.23
N TYR A 24 16.21 -2.92 6.28
CA TYR A 24 15.14 -3.39 5.41
C TYR A 24 14.01 -4.03 6.24
N GLU A 25 14.36 -4.86 7.20
CA GLU A 25 13.38 -5.59 8.02
C GLU A 25 12.56 -4.66 8.89
N TYR A 26 13.18 -3.64 9.48
CA TYR A 26 12.45 -2.64 10.25
C TYR A 26 11.45 -1.90 9.37
N ASN A 27 11.90 -1.48 8.19
CA ASN A 27 11.05 -0.75 7.24
C ASN A 27 9.97 -1.63 6.64
N LEU A 28 10.25 -2.92 6.45
CA LEU A 28 9.24 -3.87 6.00
C LEU A 28 8.10 -3.93 7.01
N SER A 29 8.40 -4.14 8.28
CA SER A 29 7.40 -4.17 9.34
C SER A 29 6.62 -2.85 9.42
N LEU A 30 7.32 -1.72 9.33
CA LEU A 30 6.71 -0.40 9.39
C LEU A 30 5.77 -0.16 8.21
N SER A 31 6.20 -0.52 7.00
CA SER A 31 5.38 -0.34 5.80
C SER A 31 4.14 -1.23 5.82
N GLU A 32 4.26 -2.46 6.32
CA GLU A 32 3.11 -3.35 6.47
C GLU A 32 2.12 -2.80 7.49
N LYS A 33 2.61 -2.27 8.59
CA LYS A 33 1.78 -1.68 9.64
C LYS A 33 0.99 -0.48 9.11
N ARG A 34 1.66 0.39 8.35
CA ARG A 34 1.01 1.54 7.73
C ARG A 34 -0.08 1.13 6.75
N ALA A 35 0.21 0.13 5.91
CA ALA A 35 -0.76 -0.40 4.96
C ALA A 35 -1.96 -1.00 5.66
N THR A 36 -1.72 -1.79 6.72
CA THR A 36 -2.79 -2.41 7.49
C THR A 36 -3.69 -1.35 8.13
N ASN A 37 -3.11 -0.28 8.68
CA ASN A 37 -3.91 0.78 9.28
C ASN A 37 -4.81 1.46 8.25
N VAL A 38 -4.30 1.74 7.05
CA VAL A 38 -5.10 2.33 5.97
C VAL A 38 -6.18 1.35 5.52
N GLY A 39 -5.85 0.07 5.39
CA GLY A 39 -6.81 -0.97 5.03
C GLY A 39 -7.96 -1.04 6.04
N ASN A 40 -7.64 -0.94 7.32
CA ASN A 40 -8.65 -0.93 8.38
C ASN A 40 -9.56 0.30 8.29
N ILE A 41 -9.00 1.46 7.95
CA ILE A 41 -9.78 2.67 7.75
C ILE A 41 -10.75 2.50 6.57
N ILE A 42 -10.27 1.97 5.46
CA ILE A 42 -11.10 1.71 4.27
C ILE A 42 -12.25 0.77 4.65
N ASN A 43 -11.95 -0.30 5.38
CA ASN A 43 -12.96 -1.26 5.83
C ASN A 43 -13.99 -0.58 6.75
N SER A 44 -13.54 0.31 7.63
CA SER A 44 -14.44 1.01 8.56
C SER A 44 -15.39 1.96 7.84
N LEU A 45 -15.07 2.38 6.62
CA LEU A 45 -15.93 3.23 5.80
C LEU A 45 -17.04 2.44 5.09
N GLY A 46 -17.14 1.13 5.34
CA GLY A 46 -18.20 0.29 4.80
C GLY A 46 -17.86 -0.39 3.49
N VAL A 47 -16.61 -0.35 3.06
CA VAL A 47 -16.17 -1.08 1.86
C VAL A 47 -16.13 -2.57 2.21
N GLN A 48 -16.91 -3.37 1.48
CA GLN A 48 -17.01 -4.81 1.72
C GLN A 48 -16.13 -5.64 0.79
N ASN A 49 -15.46 -4.99 -0.15
CA ASN A 49 -14.52 -5.65 -1.06
C ASN A 49 -13.36 -6.22 -0.27
N GLN A 50 -12.75 -7.29 -0.80
CA GLN A 50 -11.60 -7.89 -0.17
C GLN A 50 -10.42 -6.92 -0.20
N ILE A 51 -9.78 -6.71 0.95
CA ILE A 51 -8.68 -5.77 1.11
C ILE A 51 -7.43 -6.52 1.53
N PHE A 52 -6.35 -6.33 0.80
CA PHE A 52 -5.04 -6.89 1.13
C PHE A 52 -4.12 -5.74 1.54
N SER A 53 -3.33 -5.97 2.58
CA SER A 53 -2.32 -5.00 3.02
C SER A 53 -0.94 -5.60 2.82
N ARG A 54 -0.02 -4.80 2.26
CA ARG A 54 1.34 -5.24 2.00
C ARG A 54 2.33 -4.12 2.23
N GLY A 55 3.52 -4.48 2.73
CA GLY A 55 4.63 -3.54 2.87
C GLY A 55 5.74 -3.88 1.88
N CYS A 56 6.28 -2.86 1.22
CA CYS A 56 7.40 -3.00 0.29
C CYS A 56 8.72 -2.52 0.87
N SER A 57 8.74 -2.06 2.13
CA SER A 57 9.94 -1.46 2.71
C SER A 57 10.39 -0.30 1.81
N PHE A 58 11.67 -0.21 1.46
CA PHE A 58 12.19 0.85 0.59
C PHE A 58 12.51 0.38 -0.83
N ASN A 59 11.88 -0.71 -1.28
CA ASN A 59 12.18 -1.30 -2.59
C ASN A 59 11.66 -0.50 -3.78
N LYS A 60 10.65 0.35 -3.58
CA LYS A 60 9.98 1.06 -4.68
C LYS A 60 9.95 2.58 -4.44
N PRO A 61 11.10 3.25 -4.45
CA PRO A 61 11.12 4.69 -4.28
C PRO A 61 10.51 5.41 -5.50
N VAL A 62 9.82 6.51 -5.25
CA VAL A 62 9.33 7.40 -6.32
C VAL A 62 10.25 8.60 -6.50
N ALA A 63 11.22 8.78 -5.59
CA ALA A 63 12.19 9.87 -5.62
C ALA A 63 13.52 9.36 -5.09
N LEU A 64 14.60 10.08 -5.35
CA LEU A 64 15.90 9.73 -4.79
C LEU A 64 15.91 9.95 -3.29
N ASN A 65 16.57 9.05 -2.55
CA ASN A 65 16.67 9.15 -1.08
C ASN A 65 17.86 10.04 -0.70
N ASN A 66 17.95 11.24 -1.28
CA ASN A 66 19.10 12.12 -1.12
C ASN A 66 18.84 13.37 -0.28
N ASN A 67 17.58 13.58 0.15
CA ASN A 67 17.23 14.66 1.07
C ASN A 67 15.89 14.36 1.73
N ASP A 68 15.55 15.12 2.76
CA ASP A 68 14.34 14.88 3.55
C ASP A 68 13.05 15.03 2.73
N ALA A 69 13.02 15.99 1.81
CA ALA A 69 11.83 16.20 0.97
C ALA A 69 11.57 15.00 0.07
N ASN A 70 12.60 14.47 -0.58
CA ASN A 70 12.48 13.29 -1.44
C ASN A 70 12.20 12.03 -0.63
N MET A 71 12.81 11.87 0.53
CA MET A 71 12.51 10.75 1.42
C MET A 71 11.05 10.80 1.87
N GLY A 72 10.52 12.00 2.11
CA GLY A 72 9.11 12.18 2.44
C GLY A 72 8.16 11.69 1.36
N LEU A 73 8.54 11.87 0.09
CA LEU A 73 7.75 11.34 -1.03
C LEU A 73 7.74 9.82 -1.06
N ASN A 74 8.81 9.17 -0.56
CA ASN A 74 8.90 7.72 -0.51
C ASN A 74 8.13 7.12 0.67
N ARG A 75 7.90 7.88 1.73
CA ARG A 75 7.10 7.45 2.89
C ARG A 75 5.62 7.62 2.56
N ARG A 76 5.06 6.63 1.87
CA ARG A 76 3.70 6.75 1.34
C ARG A 76 2.94 5.44 1.44
N VAL A 77 1.62 5.54 1.29
CA VAL A 77 0.74 4.38 1.12
C VAL A 77 0.02 4.56 -0.22
N GLU A 78 0.02 3.50 -1.02
CA GLU A 78 -0.67 3.46 -2.31
C GLU A 78 -1.80 2.46 -2.26
N VAL A 79 -2.90 2.76 -2.97
CA VAL A 79 -4.05 1.88 -3.04
C VAL A 79 -4.22 1.45 -4.50
N TYR A 80 -4.27 0.14 -4.72
CA TYR A 80 -4.44 -0.45 -6.04
C TYR A 80 -5.77 -1.18 -6.12
N LEU A 81 -6.45 -1.03 -7.25
CA LEU A 81 -7.72 -1.72 -7.51
C LEU A 81 -7.52 -2.71 -8.65
N TYR A 82 -7.96 -3.94 -8.44
CA TYR A 82 -7.85 -5.00 -9.44
C TYR A 82 -9.24 -5.53 -9.79
N PRO A 83 -9.56 -5.74 -11.07
CA PRO A 83 -10.89 -6.20 -11.45
C PRO A 83 -11.20 -7.62 -10.97
N ASN A 84 -10.18 -8.45 -10.77
CA ASN A 84 -10.33 -9.82 -10.28
C ASN A 84 -9.00 -10.30 -9.72
N GLN A 85 -9.00 -11.49 -9.14
CA GLN A 85 -7.81 -12.05 -8.49
C GLN A 85 -6.67 -12.33 -9.45
N GLN A 86 -6.95 -12.70 -10.69
CA GLN A 86 -5.90 -12.97 -11.67
C GLN A 86 -5.14 -11.72 -12.11
N ALA A 87 -5.72 -10.54 -11.92
CA ALA A 87 -5.08 -9.28 -12.29
C ALA A 87 -4.11 -8.77 -11.22
N VAL A 88 -4.10 -9.36 -10.03
CA VAL A 88 -3.23 -8.92 -8.93
C VAL A 88 -1.77 -9.15 -9.28
N ILE A 89 -0.95 -8.12 -9.07
CA ILE A 89 0.49 -8.17 -9.35
C ILE A 89 1.28 -8.01 -8.07
N ASP A 90 2.55 -8.39 -8.11
CA ASP A 90 3.47 -8.18 -6.98
C ASP A 90 4.08 -6.79 -7.12
N VAL A 91 3.51 -5.82 -6.41
CA VAL A 91 3.91 -4.42 -6.49
C VAL A 91 5.25 -4.12 -5.81
N CYS A 92 5.78 -5.06 -5.03
CA CYS A 92 7.08 -4.89 -4.37
C CYS A 92 8.26 -5.36 -5.22
N ARG A 93 8.02 -5.93 -6.35
CA ARG A 93 9.08 -6.40 -7.25
C ARG A 93 9.69 -5.31 -8.07
#